data_e2c279994372009afd1a5c3c40b8c272
#
_entry.id   e2c279994372009afd1a5c3c40b8c272
#
_cell.length_a   1.000
_cell.length_b   1.000
_cell.length_c   1.000
_cell.angle_alpha   90.00
_cell.angle_beta   90.00
_cell.angle_gamma   90.00
#
_symmetry.space_group_name_H-M   'P 1'
#
loop_
_entity.id
_entity.type
_entity.pdbx_description
1 polymer ?
#
loop_
_entity_poly.entity_id
_entity_poly.type
_entity_poly.pdbx_seq_one_letter_code
_entity_poly.pdbx_strand_id
1 'polypeptide(L)' 'MTKKPPFIEIHTDGGSRGNPGPAGIGVFATTDDKELFTLSETIGETTNNVAEYTAVIRALENLKEKK' A
#
# COMPACT_ATOMS: atom_id res chain seq x y z
N MET A 1 23.00 -8.18 9.73
CA MET A 1 21.76 -8.11 10.42
C MET A 1 20.79 -9.20 10.04
N THR A 2 20.17 -9.81 11.01
CA THR A 2 19.33 -10.96 10.79
C THR A 2 17.85 -10.58 10.93
N LYS A 3 17.07 -10.98 9.97
CA LYS A 3 15.63 -10.81 10.06
C LYS A 3 15.02 -12.00 10.77
N LYS A 4 14.07 -11.73 11.63
CA LYS A 4 13.38 -12.81 12.33
C LYS A 4 12.11 -13.14 11.60
N PRO A 5 11.93 -14.37 11.17
CA PRO A 5 10.68 -14.74 10.52
C PRO A 5 9.54 -14.83 11.53
N PRO A 6 8.30 -14.49 11.17
CA PRO A 6 7.97 -13.93 9.89
C PRO A 6 8.33 -12.45 9.84
N PHE A 7 8.85 -12.03 8.74
CA PHE A 7 9.24 -10.64 8.55
C PHE A 7 8.53 -10.14 7.29
N ILE A 8 7.73 -9.11 7.43
CA ILE A 8 6.99 -8.56 6.31
C ILE A 8 7.38 -7.11 6.12
N GLU A 9 7.75 -6.79 4.91
CA GLU A 9 8.08 -5.43 4.52
C GLU A 9 6.97 -4.90 3.64
N ILE A 10 6.45 -3.73 3.97
CA ILE A 10 5.34 -3.14 3.23
C ILE A 10 5.73 -1.77 2.75
N HIS A 11 5.53 -1.55 1.47
CA HIS A 11 5.74 -0.24 0.86
C HIS A 11 4.41 0.26 0.34
N THR A 12 4.05 1.46 0.74
CA THR A 12 2.81 2.07 0.29
C THR A 12 3.11 3.39 -0.38
N ASP A 13 2.31 3.72 -1.36
CA ASP A 13 2.45 4.99 -2.07
C ASP A 13 1.07 5.43 -2.51
N GLY A 14 0.77 6.69 -2.26
CA GLY A 14 -0.50 7.24 -2.68
C GLY A 14 -0.34 8.69 -3.04
N GLY A 15 -1.07 9.12 -4.05
CA GLY A 15 -0.96 10.49 -4.48
C GLY A 15 -2.08 10.89 -5.39
N SER A 16 -2.18 12.18 -5.62
CA SER A 16 -3.19 12.72 -6.51
C SER A 16 -2.55 13.70 -7.49
N ARG A 17 -3.20 13.86 -8.62
CA ARG A 17 -2.83 14.89 -9.57
C ARG A 17 -3.66 16.11 -9.22
N GLY A 18 -2.99 17.08 -8.63
CA GLY A 18 -3.72 18.19 -8.07
C GLY A 18 -4.23 17.82 -6.69
N ASN A 19 -4.72 18.82 -5.97
CA ASN A 19 -5.06 18.60 -4.57
C ASN A 19 -6.32 19.39 -4.24
N PRO A 20 -7.52 18.86 -4.56
CA PRO A 20 -7.81 17.48 -4.94
C PRO A 20 -7.66 17.24 -6.45
N GLY A 21 -7.65 15.95 -6.81
CA GLY A 21 -7.58 15.55 -8.19
C GLY A 21 -7.63 14.05 -8.32
N PRO A 22 -7.51 13.53 -9.54
CA PRO A 22 -7.49 12.07 -9.73
C PRO A 22 -6.35 11.46 -8.92
N ALA A 23 -6.65 10.38 -8.22
CA ALA A 23 -5.72 9.80 -7.26
C ALA A 23 -5.58 8.31 -7.45
N GLY A 24 -4.44 7.80 -7.04
CA GLY A 24 -4.18 6.37 -7.09
C GLY A 24 -3.33 5.94 -5.91
N ILE A 25 -3.33 4.64 -5.66
CA ILE A 25 -2.53 4.07 -4.59
C ILE A 25 -1.79 2.85 -5.10
N GLY A 26 -0.68 2.57 -4.44
CA GLY A 26 0.08 1.37 -4.71
C GLY A 26 0.56 0.76 -3.41
N VAL A 27 0.57 -0.55 -3.35
CA VAL A 27 1.05 -1.28 -2.18
C VAL A 27 1.87 -2.46 -2.67
N PHE A 28 3.00 -2.68 -2.04
CA PHE A 28 3.89 -3.77 -2.38
C PHE A 28 4.37 -4.40 -1.08
N ALA A 29 4.09 -5.68 -0.89
CA ALA A 29 4.46 -6.37 0.33
C ALA A 29 5.31 -7.59 0.02
N THR A 30 6.38 -7.76 0.81
CA THR A 30 7.27 -8.89 0.64
C THR A 30 7.55 -9.54 1.98
N THR A 31 7.94 -10.80 1.94
CA THR A 31 8.44 -11.51 3.10
C THR A 31 9.54 -12.45 2.64
N ASP A 32 10.68 -12.42 3.32
CA ASP A 32 11.83 -13.27 2.98
C ASP A 32 12.18 -13.18 1.51
N ASP A 33 12.17 -11.93 0.98
CA ASP A 33 12.51 -11.65 -0.41
C ASP A 33 11.53 -12.24 -1.41
N LYS A 34 10.36 -12.62 -0.95
CA LYS A 34 9.30 -13.08 -1.83
C LYS A 34 8.15 -12.11 -1.79
N GLU A 35 7.53 -11.92 -2.92
CA GLU A 35 6.38 -11.03 -3.00
C GLU A 35 5.17 -11.70 -2.37
N LEU A 36 4.56 -11.01 -1.41
CA LEU A 36 3.30 -11.45 -0.84
C LEU A 36 2.13 -10.99 -1.68
N PHE A 37 2.09 -9.71 -1.99
CA PHE A 37 1.07 -9.17 -2.87
C PHE A 37 1.49 -7.81 -3.38
N THR A 38 0.88 -7.43 -4.46
CA THR A 38 1.03 -6.11 -5.05
C THR A 38 -0.37 -5.60 -5.37
N LEU A 39 -0.61 -4.35 -5.07
CA LEU A 39 -1.91 -3.74 -5.27
C LEU A 39 -1.75 -2.40 -5.94
N SER A 40 -2.60 -2.13 -6.90
CA SER A 40 -2.60 -0.84 -7.59
C SER A 40 -4.05 -0.49 -7.88
N GLU A 41 -4.48 0.69 -7.43
CA GLU A 41 -5.88 1.10 -7.56
C GLU A 41 -5.99 2.56 -7.88
N THR A 42 -6.99 2.91 -8.68
CA THR A 42 -7.43 4.29 -8.77
C THR A 42 -8.57 4.48 -7.77
N ILE A 43 -8.56 5.60 -7.07
CA ILE A 43 -9.52 5.82 -6.00
C ILE A 43 -10.38 7.06 -6.20
N GLY A 44 -10.48 7.52 -7.45
CA GLY A 44 -11.30 8.67 -7.74
C GLY A 44 -10.60 9.97 -7.42
N GLU A 45 -11.36 11.03 -7.25
CA GLU A 45 -10.77 12.33 -6.96
C GLU A 45 -10.68 12.56 -5.48
N THR A 46 -9.49 12.90 -5.00
CA THR A 46 -9.30 13.18 -3.60
C THR A 46 -7.97 13.91 -3.41
N THR A 47 -7.61 14.15 -2.18
CA THR A 47 -6.37 14.85 -1.89
C THR A 47 -5.23 13.86 -1.73
N ASN A 48 -4.01 14.40 -1.78
CA ASN A 48 -2.81 13.59 -1.59
C ASN A 48 -2.84 12.87 -0.25
N ASN A 49 -3.25 13.56 0.80
CA ASN A 49 -3.26 12.97 2.14
C ASN A 49 -4.22 11.79 2.22
N VAL A 50 -5.40 11.95 1.63
CA VAL A 50 -6.38 10.87 1.64
C VAL A 50 -5.85 9.68 0.86
N ALA A 51 -5.16 9.91 -0.26
CA ALA A 51 -4.59 8.82 -1.04
C ALA A 51 -3.55 8.07 -0.22
N GLU A 52 -2.71 8.78 0.52
CA GLU A 52 -1.70 8.13 1.35
C GLU A 52 -2.34 7.27 2.43
N TYR A 53 -3.34 7.79 3.11
CA TYR A 53 -4.04 7.03 4.13
C TYR A 53 -4.74 5.81 3.53
N THR A 54 -5.34 6.00 2.36
CA THR A 54 -6.05 4.90 1.71
C THR A 54 -5.08 3.77 1.37
N ALA A 55 -3.88 4.11 0.93
CA ALA A 55 -2.88 3.08 0.62
C ALA A 55 -2.55 2.27 1.86
N VAL A 56 -2.40 2.92 3.01
CA VAL A 56 -2.09 2.20 4.24
C VAL A 56 -3.25 1.31 4.65
N ILE A 57 -4.48 1.81 4.54
CA ILE A 57 -5.65 1.02 4.90
C ILE A 57 -5.77 -0.21 4.01
N ARG A 58 -5.57 -0.04 2.71
CA ARG A 58 -5.62 -1.17 1.79
C ARG A 58 -4.54 -2.20 2.10
N ALA A 59 -3.35 -1.72 2.47
CA ALA A 59 -2.26 -2.63 2.84
C ALA A 59 -2.66 -3.49 4.04
N LEU A 60 -3.24 -2.87 5.04
CA LEU A 60 -3.62 -3.60 6.24
C LEU A 60 -4.75 -4.58 5.97
N GLU A 61 -5.70 -4.18 5.14
CA GLU A 61 -6.80 -5.07 4.79
C GLU A 61 -6.30 -6.31 4.06
N ASN A 62 -5.37 -6.11 3.15
CA ASN A 62 -4.84 -7.24 2.40
C ASN A 62 -3.99 -8.15 3.26
N LEU A 63 -3.28 -7.58 4.21
CA LEU A 63 -2.51 -8.40 5.16
C LEU A 63 -3.43 -9.30 5.98
N LYS A 64 -4.55 -8.76 6.41
CA LYS A 64 -5.50 -9.56 7.19
C LYS A 64 -5.98 -10.76 6.41
N GLU A 65 -6.20 -10.59 5.12
CA GLU A 65 -6.71 -11.67 4.29
C GLU A 65 -5.66 -12.70 3.98
N LYS A 66 -4.39 -12.30 4.05
CA LYS A 66 -3.29 -13.20 3.68
C LYS A 66 -2.79 -14.06 4.81
N LYS A 67 -3.28 -13.89 5.99
CA LYS A 67 -2.77 -14.63 7.12
C LYS A 67 -2.70 -16.11 6.95
#